data_f7c5068a4bc574135cae395daeeb7153
#
_entry.id   f7c5068a4bc574135cae395daeeb7153
#
_cell.length_a   1.000
_cell.length_b   1.000
_cell.length_c   1.000
_cell.angle_alpha   90.00
_cell.angle_beta   90.00
_cell.angle_gamma   90.00
#
_symmetry.space_group_name_H-M   'P 1'
#
loop_
_entity.id
_entity.type
_entity.pdbx_description
1 polymer ?
#
loop_
_entity_poly.entity_id
_entity_poly.type
_entity_poly.pdbx_seq_one_letter_code
_entity_poly.pdbx_strand_id
1 'polypeptide(L)'
;MHSRIGATPRLQSFVICASAAIVGALALLASRPVLAAYETVTVTNGGTVDGVVTLSGTAPNVVPIKVTKNQDYCGASIPDPTYTVGAGGGLENVLVYLKDITKGKAAPAEPLALVNEHCMFSPRVQGAMVGGSVKISSNDPVLHNTHPQNAETNATIYNIALPFKGFSVTKPLPGSPGLIKVKCDAHEWMHAWIMELEHPYYATTGADGHFTIKDVPPGTYTLVAWHEAAGEKSDSVVVAAGQTAKSKITLTAK
;
A
#
# COMPACT_ATOMS: atom_id res chain seq x y z
N MET A 1 -67.26 35.17 -61.42
CA MET A 1 -68.37 35.92 -60.75
C MET A 1 -67.97 35.99 -59.24
N HIS A 2 -67.96 37.24 -58.71
CA HIS A 2 -67.89 37.68 -57.30
C HIS A 2 -66.69 37.28 -56.48
N SER A 3 -65.66 38.07 -56.42
CA SER A 3 -65.28 39.15 -55.48
C SER A 3 -65.83 39.00 -54.07
N ARG A 4 -64.87 38.86 -53.10
CA ARG A 4 -64.92 39.61 -51.84
C ARG A 4 -63.56 39.72 -51.17
N ILE A 5 -63.21 40.93 -50.89
CA ILE A 5 -62.12 41.50 -50.16
C ILE A 5 -62.27 41.16 -48.66
N GLY A 6 -61.26 40.72 -48.00
CA GLY A 6 -61.23 40.48 -46.56
C GLY A 6 -59.98 41.01 -45.94
N ALA A 7 -60.13 41.95 -45.05
CA ALA A 7 -59.11 42.78 -44.41
C ALA A 7 -58.11 42.06 -43.58
N THR A 8 -56.84 42.52 -43.59
CA THR A 8 -55.73 42.12 -42.71
C THR A 8 -55.83 42.79 -41.34
N PRO A 9 -55.67 42.06 -40.23
CA PRO A 9 -55.43 42.68 -38.94
C PRO A 9 -53.95 42.93 -38.72
N ARG A 10 -53.66 44.14 -38.29
CA ARG A 10 -52.32 44.58 -37.83
C ARG A 10 -51.94 43.81 -36.56
N LEU A 11 -50.80 43.12 -36.60
CA LEU A 11 -50.13 42.52 -35.41
C LEU A 11 -49.33 43.63 -34.71
N GLN A 12 -49.76 43.99 -33.51
CA GLN A 12 -48.93 44.80 -32.58
C GLN A 12 -47.82 43.97 -31.99
N SER A 13 -46.56 44.37 -32.26
CA SER A 13 -45.40 43.77 -31.67
C SER A 13 -45.21 44.24 -30.22
N PHE A 14 -45.47 43.34 -29.29
CA PHE A 14 -45.03 43.52 -27.90
C PHE A 14 -43.56 43.12 -27.78
N VAL A 15 -42.69 44.10 -27.56
CA VAL A 15 -41.29 43.88 -27.20
C VAL A 15 -41.24 43.55 -25.69
N ILE A 16 -41.04 42.27 -25.37
CA ILE A 16 -40.77 41.84 -24.01
C ILE A 16 -39.23 41.92 -23.79
N CYS A 17 -38.78 42.92 -23.05
CA CYS A 17 -37.41 42.95 -22.51
C CYS A 17 -37.29 41.90 -21.44
N ALA A 18 -36.70 40.76 -21.78
CA ALA A 18 -36.25 39.75 -20.79
C ALA A 18 -34.88 40.16 -20.29
N SER A 19 -34.81 40.69 -19.08
CA SER A 19 -33.56 40.94 -18.34
C SER A 19 -33.01 39.61 -17.86
N ALA A 20 -32.04 39.03 -18.55
CA ALA A 20 -31.29 37.85 -18.10
C ALA A 20 -30.29 38.27 -17.00
N ALA A 21 -30.64 37.99 -15.76
CA ALA A 21 -29.67 38.06 -14.65
C ALA A 21 -28.68 36.89 -14.75
N ILE A 22 -27.48 37.17 -15.21
CA ILE A 22 -26.34 36.20 -15.19
C ILE A 22 -25.85 36.11 -13.73
N VAL A 23 -26.30 35.08 -13.00
CA VAL A 23 -25.71 34.70 -11.73
C VAL A 23 -24.40 33.99 -12.04
N GLY A 24 -23.30 34.72 -11.95
CA GLY A 24 -21.94 34.16 -12.05
C GLY A 24 -21.64 33.27 -10.84
N ALA A 25 -21.78 31.96 -10.99
CA ALA A 25 -21.27 31.01 -10.01
C ALA A 25 -19.75 31.05 -10.06
N LEU A 26 -19.12 31.76 -9.11
CA LEU A 26 -17.68 31.74 -8.88
C LEU A 26 -17.35 30.35 -8.29
N ALA A 27 -16.98 29.38 -9.13
CA ALA A 27 -16.45 28.09 -8.69
C ALA A 27 -15.09 28.35 -8.01
N LEU A 28 -15.07 28.32 -6.68
CA LEU A 28 -13.83 28.23 -5.92
C LEU A 28 -13.16 26.89 -6.26
N LEU A 29 -12.23 26.92 -7.20
CA LEU A 29 -11.28 25.85 -7.43
C LEU A 29 -10.40 25.76 -6.19
N ALA A 30 -10.78 24.92 -5.24
CA ALA A 30 -9.90 24.52 -4.15
C ALA A 30 -8.69 23.82 -4.78
N SER A 31 -7.59 24.54 -4.89
CA SER A 31 -6.29 23.96 -5.28
C SER A 31 -5.92 22.91 -4.24
N ARG A 32 -6.00 21.64 -4.63
CA ARG A 32 -5.44 20.55 -3.81
C ARG A 32 -3.94 20.81 -3.71
N PRO A 33 -3.35 20.77 -2.51
CA PRO A 33 -1.89 20.85 -2.41
C PRO A 33 -1.30 19.71 -3.23
N VAL A 34 -0.54 20.05 -4.25
CA VAL A 34 0.30 19.08 -4.97
C VAL A 34 1.39 18.72 -3.95
N LEU A 35 1.34 17.51 -3.43
CA LEU A 35 2.44 16.96 -2.64
C LEU A 35 3.68 17.05 -3.51
N ALA A 36 4.73 17.72 -3.00
CA ALA A 36 5.99 17.82 -3.72
C ALA A 36 6.53 16.40 -3.94
N ALA A 37 6.92 16.09 -5.19
CA ALA A 37 7.52 14.80 -5.50
C ALA A 37 8.78 14.60 -4.64
N TYR A 38 9.04 13.37 -4.21
CA TYR A 38 10.21 13.02 -3.41
C TYR A 38 11.51 13.36 -4.17
N GLU A 39 12.39 14.11 -3.50
CA GLU A 39 13.68 14.54 -4.04
C GLU A 39 14.81 13.62 -3.56
N THR A 40 15.53 13.01 -4.50
CA THR A 40 16.73 12.23 -4.17
C THR A 40 17.93 13.14 -3.91
N VAL A 41 18.50 13.06 -2.72
CA VAL A 41 19.69 13.79 -2.30
C VAL A 41 20.71 12.87 -1.61
N THR A 42 21.97 13.27 -1.60
CA THR A 42 22.99 12.59 -0.80
C THR A 42 22.80 12.92 0.68
N VAL A 43 22.52 11.90 1.50
CA VAL A 43 22.40 12.06 2.95
C VAL A 43 23.76 11.85 3.60
N THR A 44 24.43 12.92 4.02
CA THR A 44 25.81 12.87 4.58
C THR A 44 25.83 12.74 6.10
N ASN A 45 24.76 13.07 6.78
CA ASN A 45 24.62 13.11 8.23
C ASN A 45 23.35 12.42 8.73
N GLY A 46 22.90 11.41 7.99
CA GLY A 46 21.69 10.65 8.31
C GLY A 46 21.75 9.99 9.67
N GLY A 47 20.64 10.03 10.39
CA GLY A 47 20.44 9.25 11.60
C GLY A 47 19.77 7.91 11.30
N THR A 48 19.47 7.19 12.36
CA THR A 48 18.77 5.90 12.32
C THR A 48 17.53 5.97 13.20
N VAL A 49 16.42 5.42 12.72
CA VAL A 49 15.26 5.11 13.57
C VAL A 49 15.31 3.61 13.84
N ASP A 50 15.40 3.25 15.10
CA ASP A 50 15.50 1.87 15.56
C ASP A 50 14.46 1.61 16.64
N GLY A 51 13.70 0.53 16.53
CA GLY A 51 12.60 0.34 17.45
C GLY A 51 12.00 -1.05 17.44
N VAL A 52 10.97 -1.19 18.27
CA VAL A 52 10.20 -2.43 18.40
C VAL A 52 8.72 -2.13 18.29
N VAL A 53 8.00 -2.93 17.52
CA VAL A 53 6.54 -2.95 17.51
C VAL A 53 6.07 -4.15 18.33
N THR A 54 5.17 -3.89 19.29
CA THR A 54 4.59 -4.93 20.16
C THR A 54 3.08 -5.01 19.97
N LEU A 55 2.50 -6.17 20.27
CA LEU A 55 1.06 -6.37 20.33
C LEU A 55 0.58 -6.23 21.79
N SER A 56 -0.47 -5.45 22.03
CA SER A 56 -1.21 -5.43 23.28
C SER A 56 -2.54 -6.15 23.14
N GLY A 57 -3.05 -6.67 24.24
CA GLY A 57 -4.23 -7.54 24.24
C GLY A 57 -3.86 -8.98 23.88
N THR A 58 -4.86 -9.83 23.89
CA THR A 58 -4.69 -11.24 23.50
C THR A 58 -4.86 -11.34 21.99
N ALA A 59 -3.83 -11.83 21.27
CA ALA A 59 -3.98 -12.16 19.86
C ALA A 59 -5.19 -13.12 19.71
N PRO A 60 -6.03 -12.93 18.70
CA PRO A 60 -7.10 -13.88 18.42
C PRO A 60 -6.53 -15.29 18.37
N ASN A 61 -7.30 -16.27 18.89
CA ASN A 61 -6.90 -17.66 18.77
C ASN A 61 -6.94 -18.04 17.27
N VAL A 62 -5.77 -18.01 16.64
CA VAL A 62 -5.65 -18.33 15.22
C VAL A 62 -5.67 -19.84 15.04
N VAL A 63 -6.72 -20.33 14.38
CA VAL A 63 -6.84 -21.75 14.03
C VAL A 63 -5.97 -22.02 12.81
N PRO A 64 -5.20 -23.13 12.79
CA PRO A 64 -4.45 -23.48 11.59
C PRO A 64 -5.33 -23.50 10.34
N ILE A 65 -4.84 -22.94 9.27
CA ILE A 65 -5.53 -22.87 7.99
C ILE A 65 -5.62 -24.28 7.40
N LYS A 66 -6.84 -24.73 7.09
CA LYS A 66 -7.05 -26.02 6.41
C LYS A 66 -6.61 -25.89 4.95
N VAL A 67 -5.69 -26.75 4.55
CA VAL A 67 -5.25 -26.84 3.16
C VAL A 67 -6.28 -27.65 2.35
N THR A 68 -6.72 -27.10 1.23
CA THR A 68 -7.78 -27.68 0.40
C THR A 68 -7.27 -28.25 -0.94
N LYS A 69 -6.03 -27.92 -1.32
CA LYS A 69 -5.39 -28.38 -2.57
C LYS A 69 -3.92 -28.74 -2.33
N ASN A 70 -3.40 -29.65 -3.11
CA ASN A 70 -2.00 -30.08 -3.08
C ASN A 70 -1.52 -30.52 -1.68
N GLN A 71 -2.40 -31.21 -0.91
CA GLN A 71 -2.11 -31.64 0.47
C GLN A 71 -0.87 -32.54 0.58
N ASP A 72 -0.56 -33.31 -0.48
CA ASP A 72 0.65 -34.16 -0.53
C ASP A 72 1.94 -33.34 -0.41
N TYR A 73 1.93 -32.08 -0.83
CA TYR A 73 3.07 -31.17 -0.73
C TYR A 73 2.88 -30.12 0.37
N CYS A 74 1.74 -29.42 0.37
CA CYS A 74 1.47 -28.32 1.30
C CYS A 74 1.11 -28.78 2.72
N GLY A 75 0.87 -30.11 2.93
CA GLY A 75 0.35 -30.62 4.20
C GLY A 75 -1.15 -30.48 4.34
N ALA A 76 -1.71 -31.01 5.42
CA ALA A 76 -3.16 -30.94 5.72
C ALA A 76 -3.58 -29.58 6.29
N SER A 77 -2.67 -28.87 6.94
CA SER A 77 -2.89 -27.55 7.52
C SER A 77 -1.59 -26.74 7.57
N ILE A 78 -1.75 -25.42 7.59
CA ILE A 78 -0.64 -24.45 7.67
C ILE A 78 -0.94 -23.52 8.88
N PRO A 79 0.07 -23.16 9.71
CA PRO A 79 -0.11 -22.13 10.73
C PRO A 79 -0.65 -20.84 10.11
N ASP A 80 -1.63 -20.21 10.75
CA ASP A 80 -2.11 -18.89 10.30
C ASP A 80 -1.06 -17.82 10.66
N PRO A 81 -0.46 -17.15 9.68
CA PRO A 81 0.59 -16.16 9.92
C PRO A 81 0.05 -14.76 10.24
N THR A 82 -1.26 -14.60 10.37
CA THR A 82 -1.87 -13.27 10.55
C THR A 82 -1.34 -12.56 11.79
N TYR A 83 -1.22 -13.29 12.92
CA TYR A 83 -0.60 -12.75 14.13
C TYR A 83 0.59 -13.61 14.56
N THR A 84 1.78 -13.28 14.07
CA THR A 84 3.02 -13.90 14.55
C THR A 84 3.61 -13.02 15.65
N VAL A 85 3.46 -13.47 16.89
CA VAL A 85 3.94 -12.76 18.08
C VAL A 85 5.12 -13.50 18.67
N GLY A 86 6.27 -12.86 18.69
CA GLY A 86 7.51 -13.40 19.22
C GLY A 86 7.68 -13.19 20.73
N ALA A 87 8.86 -13.52 21.21
CA ALA A 87 9.22 -13.32 22.60
C ALA A 87 9.10 -11.83 22.99
N GLY A 88 8.62 -11.58 24.22
CA GLY A 88 8.42 -10.20 24.69
C GLY A 88 7.25 -9.45 24.06
N GLY A 89 6.38 -10.14 23.29
CA GLY A 89 5.22 -9.54 22.63
C GLY A 89 5.55 -8.81 21.32
N GLY A 90 6.74 -9.01 20.78
CA GLY A 90 7.14 -8.44 19.48
C GLY A 90 6.22 -8.91 18.35
N LEU A 91 5.70 -7.99 17.52
CA LEU A 91 4.79 -8.30 16.43
C LEU A 91 5.56 -8.31 15.10
N GLU A 92 5.59 -9.47 14.44
CA GLU A 92 6.18 -9.66 13.12
C GLU A 92 5.28 -9.13 12.00
N ASN A 93 5.86 -8.90 10.84
CA ASN A 93 5.15 -8.47 9.63
C ASN A 93 4.43 -7.12 9.78
N VAL A 94 4.95 -6.22 10.60
CA VAL A 94 4.51 -4.82 10.65
C VAL A 94 5.36 -3.99 9.69
N LEU A 95 4.75 -3.32 8.75
CA LEU A 95 5.44 -2.30 7.96
C LEU A 95 5.53 -1.01 8.77
N VAL A 96 6.76 -0.56 9.01
CA VAL A 96 7.05 0.72 9.68
C VAL A 96 7.64 1.68 8.67
N TYR A 97 7.09 2.89 8.56
CA TYR A 97 7.57 3.89 7.60
C TYR A 97 7.45 5.32 8.14
N LEU A 98 8.26 6.22 7.58
CA LEU A 98 8.17 7.65 7.86
C LEU A 98 7.12 8.26 6.94
N LYS A 99 6.15 8.97 7.49
CA LYS A 99 5.22 9.78 6.72
C LYS A 99 5.81 11.19 6.51
N ASP A 100 5.44 11.83 5.41
CA ASP A 100 5.73 13.23 5.10
C ASP A 100 7.23 13.55 4.86
N ILE A 101 8.06 12.55 4.56
CA ILE A 101 9.45 12.78 4.15
C ILE A 101 9.51 13.05 2.64
N THR A 102 9.99 14.24 2.29
CA THR A 102 9.98 14.73 0.88
C THR A 102 11.34 14.68 0.20
N LYS A 103 12.43 14.38 0.93
CA LYS A 103 13.78 14.26 0.35
C LYS A 103 14.67 13.34 1.15
N GLY A 104 15.63 12.72 0.48
CA GLY A 104 16.59 11.82 1.14
C GLY A 104 17.25 10.85 0.15
N LYS A 105 17.62 9.66 0.62
CA LYS A 105 18.36 8.66 -0.15
C LYS A 105 17.60 8.17 -1.38
N ALA A 106 18.34 7.67 -2.37
CA ALA A 106 17.76 7.06 -3.56
C ALA A 106 16.97 5.78 -3.24
N ALA A 107 16.07 5.42 -4.16
CA ALA A 107 15.39 4.13 -4.14
C ALA A 107 16.40 2.97 -4.17
N PRO A 108 16.07 1.81 -3.58
CA PRO A 108 16.82 0.58 -3.83
C PRO A 108 16.82 0.27 -5.34
N ALA A 109 17.99 -0.16 -5.84
CA ALA A 109 18.13 -0.49 -7.27
C ALA A 109 17.53 -1.86 -7.63
N GLU A 110 17.51 -2.78 -6.66
CA GLU A 110 17.08 -4.15 -6.88
C GLU A 110 15.55 -4.29 -6.77
N PRO A 111 14.94 -5.16 -7.59
CA PRO A 111 13.55 -5.53 -7.45
C PRO A 111 13.26 -6.13 -6.06
N LEU A 112 12.07 -5.91 -5.53
CA LEU A 112 11.59 -6.70 -4.40
C LEU A 112 11.59 -8.19 -4.75
N ALA A 113 11.90 -9.04 -3.79
CA ALA A 113 11.70 -10.48 -3.94
C ALA A 113 10.34 -10.88 -3.36
N LEU A 114 9.56 -11.65 -4.13
CA LEU A 114 8.35 -12.31 -3.65
C LEU A 114 8.39 -13.77 -4.09
N VAL A 115 8.57 -14.66 -3.13
CA VAL A 115 8.77 -16.09 -3.37
C VAL A 115 7.51 -16.86 -2.95
N ASN A 116 7.05 -17.76 -3.81
CA ASN A 116 6.08 -18.81 -3.44
C ASN A 116 6.88 -19.99 -2.88
N GLU A 117 6.77 -20.24 -1.59
CA GLU A 117 7.56 -21.22 -0.88
C GLU A 117 6.76 -21.86 0.26
N HIS A 118 6.80 -23.18 0.35
CA HIS A 118 6.02 -23.95 1.32
C HIS A 118 4.52 -23.59 1.31
N CYS A 119 3.97 -23.34 0.10
CA CYS A 119 2.59 -22.94 -0.12
C CYS A 119 2.19 -21.65 0.62
N MET A 120 3.15 -20.72 0.74
CA MET A 120 2.99 -19.38 1.28
C MET A 120 3.74 -18.36 0.41
N PHE A 121 3.39 -17.09 0.52
CA PHE A 121 4.22 -16.00 0.01
C PHE A 121 5.26 -15.56 1.05
N SER A 122 6.50 -15.38 0.61
CA SER A 122 7.61 -14.88 1.45
C SER A 122 8.37 -13.76 0.73
N PRO A 123 8.64 -12.60 1.37
CA PRO A 123 8.09 -12.14 2.65
C PRO A 123 6.58 -11.86 2.58
N ARG A 124 5.90 -11.92 3.75
CA ARG A 124 4.47 -11.66 3.82
C ARG A 124 4.11 -10.17 3.66
N VAL A 125 4.92 -9.29 4.22
CA VAL A 125 4.72 -7.84 4.19
C VAL A 125 6.00 -7.15 3.74
N GLN A 126 5.88 -6.25 2.77
CA GLN A 126 7.01 -5.47 2.24
C GLN A 126 6.62 -4.03 1.95
N GLY A 127 7.56 -3.11 2.12
CA GLY A 127 7.49 -1.79 1.53
C GLY A 127 8.14 -1.77 0.15
N ALA A 128 7.68 -0.90 -0.71
CA ALA A 128 8.26 -0.62 -2.02
C ALA A 128 8.31 0.89 -2.26
N MET A 129 9.22 1.35 -3.09
CA MET A 129 9.14 2.71 -3.61
C MET A 129 8.37 2.71 -4.93
N VAL A 130 7.54 3.75 -5.13
CA VAL A 130 6.83 4.00 -6.38
C VAL A 130 7.78 3.93 -7.58
N GLY A 131 7.35 3.25 -8.63
CA GLY A 131 8.18 3.00 -9.82
C GLY A 131 9.13 1.81 -9.68
N GLY A 132 9.12 1.10 -8.55
CA GLY A 132 9.87 -0.11 -8.35
C GLY A 132 9.33 -1.32 -9.13
N SER A 133 9.96 -2.47 -8.90
CA SER A 133 9.54 -3.74 -9.49
C SER A 133 9.63 -4.87 -8.48
N VAL A 134 8.97 -5.98 -8.78
CA VAL A 134 9.00 -7.20 -7.97
C VAL A 134 9.43 -8.38 -8.82
N LYS A 135 10.43 -9.14 -8.35
CA LYS A 135 10.83 -10.43 -8.87
C LYS A 135 10.01 -11.51 -8.16
N ILE A 136 9.11 -12.09 -8.90
CA ILE A 136 8.21 -13.15 -8.44
C ILE A 136 8.83 -14.49 -8.82
N SER A 137 8.89 -15.44 -7.88
CA SER A 137 9.45 -16.77 -8.14
C SER A 137 8.70 -17.86 -7.38
N SER A 138 8.91 -19.13 -7.75
CA SER A 138 8.40 -20.28 -7.04
C SER A 138 9.50 -21.28 -6.72
N ASN A 139 9.57 -21.67 -5.46
CA ASN A 139 10.42 -22.77 -4.96
C ASN A 139 9.63 -24.07 -4.78
N ASP A 140 8.32 -24.03 -5.00
CA ASP A 140 7.42 -25.17 -4.84
C ASP A 140 7.23 -25.94 -6.15
N PRO A 141 7.07 -27.27 -6.11
CA PRO A 141 6.84 -28.09 -7.30
C PRO A 141 5.37 -28.10 -7.77
N VAL A 142 4.51 -27.31 -7.09
CA VAL A 142 3.08 -27.20 -7.41
C VAL A 142 2.78 -25.87 -8.10
N LEU A 143 1.68 -25.83 -8.86
CA LEU A 143 1.22 -24.63 -9.52
C LEU A 143 0.79 -23.57 -8.48
N HIS A 144 1.36 -22.39 -8.58
CA HIS A 144 0.90 -21.18 -7.94
C HIS A 144 0.49 -20.13 -8.97
N ASN A 145 -0.16 -19.08 -8.54
CA ASN A 145 -0.22 -17.82 -9.25
C ASN A 145 0.00 -16.65 -8.30
N THR A 146 0.47 -15.55 -8.85
CA THR A 146 0.60 -14.28 -8.12
C THR A 146 -0.36 -13.28 -8.73
N HIS A 147 -1.35 -12.88 -7.95
CA HIS A 147 -2.46 -12.04 -8.36
C HIS A 147 -2.53 -10.80 -7.45
N PRO A 148 -1.70 -9.76 -7.71
CA PRO A 148 -1.77 -8.50 -6.98
C PRO A 148 -3.01 -7.71 -7.39
N GLN A 149 -3.62 -7.10 -6.39
CA GLN A 149 -4.80 -6.24 -6.50
C GLN A 149 -4.59 -4.97 -5.69
N ASN A 150 -5.12 -3.86 -6.14
CA ASN A 150 -5.25 -2.68 -5.29
C ASN A 150 -6.14 -3.03 -4.09
N ALA A 151 -5.66 -2.80 -2.87
CA ALA A 151 -6.35 -3.25 -1.66
C ALA A 151 -7.66 -2.50 -1.37
N GLU A 152 -7.83 -1.29 -1.89
CA GLU A 152 -9.02 -0.47 -1.68
C GLU A 152 -10.13 -0.80 -2.69
N THR A 153 -9.76 -0.92 -3.96
CA THR A 153 -10.70 -1.09 -5.07
C THR A 153 -10.89 -2.53 -5.51
N ASN A 154 -10.02 -3.45 -5.06
CA ASN A 154 -9.89 -4.82 -5.53
C ASN A 154 -9.59 -4.95 -7.04
N ALA A 155 -9.18 -3.86 -7.69
CA ALA A 155 -8.81 -3.90 -9.09
C ALA A 155 -7.55 -4.76 -9.30
N THR A 156 -7.62 -5.71 -10.21
CA THR A 156 -6.49 -6.56 -10.59
C THR A 156 -5.41 -5.74 -11.29
N ILE A 157 -4.17 -5.87 -10.83
CA ILE A 157 -2.99 -5.28 -11.45
C ILE A 157 -2.48 -6.21 -12.55
N TYR A 158 -2.25 -7.48 -12.22
CA TYR A 158 -1.99 -8.58 -13.15
C TYR A 158 -2.28 -9.92 -12.47
N ASN A 159 -2.25 -11.01 -13.22
CA ASN A 159 -2.34 -12.37 -12.68
C ASN A 159 -1.38 -13.28 -13.47
N ILE A 160 -0.40 -13.87 -12.78
CA ILE A 160 0.69 -14.61 -13.38
C ILE A 160 0.76 -16.01 -12.80
N ALA A 161 0.68 -17.01 -13.66
CA ALA A 161 0.90 -18.39 -13.26
C ALA A 161 2.39 -18.68 -13.05
N LEU A 162 2.70 -19.42 -11.98
CA LEU A 162 4.01 -19.98 -11.67
C LEU A 162 3.88 -21.52 -11.72
N PRO A 163 4.08 -22.11 -12.91
CA PRO A 163 3.68 -23.49 -13.15
C PRO A 163 4.59 -24.54 -12.53
N PHE A 164 5.83 -24.18 -12.18
CA PHE A 164 6.82 -25.15 -11.67
C PHE A 164 7.90 -24.47 -10.83
N LYS A 165 8.59 -25.27 -10.05
CA LYS A 165 9.74 -24.86 -9.23
C LYS A 165 10.84 -24.23 -10.09
N GLY A 166 11.38 -23.08 -9.62
CA GLY A 166 12.42 -22.33 -10.31
C GLY A 166 11.90 -21.34 -11.35
N PHE A 167 10.58 -21.32 -11.63
CA PHE A 167 10.01 -20.27 -12.47
C PHE A 167 10.19 -18.89 -11.79
N SER A 168 10.59 -17.90 -12.57
CA SER A 168 10.64 -16.53 -12.09
C SER A 168 10.35 -15.51 -13.18
N VAL A 169 9.79 -14.36 -12.77
CA VAL A 169 9.49 -13.23 -13.66
C VAL A 169 9.56 -11.94 -12.87
N THR A 170 10.06 -10.87 -13.49
CA THR A 170 10.04 -9.53 -12.89
C THR A 170 8.90 -8.71 -13.50
N LYS A 171 8.15 -8.03 -12.64
CA LYS A 171 7.03 -7.16 -13.04
C LYS A 171 7.15 -5.79 -12.40
N PRO A 172 6.78 -4.72 -13.10
CA PRO A 172 6.67 -3.40 -12.48
C PRO A 172 5.57 -3.39 -11.44
N LEU A 173 5.72 -2.57 -10.42
CA LEU A 173 4.65 -2.18 -9.52
C LEU A 173 3.76 -1.11 -10.17
N PRO A 174 2.53 -0.84 -9.66
CA PRO A 174 1.59 0.12 -10.26
C PRO A 174 2.14 1.52 -10.50
N GLY A 175 3.12 1.96 -9.71
CA GLY A 175 3.71 3.29 -9.84
C GLY A 175 2.88 4.39 -9.20
N SER A 176 2.03 4.06 -8.26
CA SER A 176 1.28 5.00 -7.43
C SER A 176 1.26 4.55 -5.97
N PRO A 177 1.38 5.48 -4.99
CA PRO A 177 1.32 5.11 -3.59
C PRO A 177 0.04 4.36 -3.25
N GLY A 178 0.15 3.36 -2.40
CA GLY A 178 -1.01 2.58 -1.94
C GLY A 178 -0.68 1.17 -1.51
N LEU A 179 -1.67 0.51 -0.95
CA LEU A 179 -1.56 -0.86 -0.49
C LEU A 179 -1.99 -1.85 -1.59
N ILE A 180 -1.15 -2.82 -1.85
CA ILE A 180 -1.37 -3.92 -2.78
C ILE A 180 -1.56 -5.19 -1.97
N LYS A 181 -2.69 -5.86 -2.17
CA LYS A 181 -2.93 -7.22 -1.69
C LYS A 181 -2.52 -8.21 -2.76
N VAL A 182 -1.62 -9.11 -2.43
CA VAL A 182 -1.23 -10.22 -3.33
C VAL A 182 -1.91 -11.48 -2.85
N LYS A 183 -2.55 -12.21 -3.74
CA LYS A 183 -3.20 -13.49 -3.47
C LYS A 183 -2.79 -14.57 -4.46
N CYS A 184 -3.03 -15.84 -4.12
CA CYS A 184 -2.95 -16.96 -5.02
C CYS A 184 -4.37 -17.53 -5.25
N ASP A 185 -4.84 -17.57 -6.50
CA ASP A 185 -6.17 -18.11 -6.81
C ASP A 185 -6.18 -19.66 -6.76
N ALA A 186 -5.00 -20.29 -6.92
CA ALA A 186 -4.86 -21.74 -6.77
C ALA A 186 -4.91 -22.19 -5.31
N HIS A 187 -4.43 -21.34 -4.38
CA HIS A 187 -4.31 -21.61 -2.94
C HIS A 187 -4.85 -20.40 -2.16
N GLU A 188 -6.14 -20.40 -1.87
CA GLU A 188 -6.89 -19.23 -1.35
C GLU A 188 -6.37 -18.69 -0.01
N TRP A 189 -5.61 -19.50 0.74
CA TRP A 189 -5.00 -19.06 2.01
C TRP A 189 -3.71 -18.23 1.81
N MET A 190 -3.10 -18.30 0.60
CA MET A 190 -1.86 -17.56 0.35
C MET A 190 -2.15 -16.10 0.04
N HIS A 191 -1.64 -15.21 0.88
CA HIS A 191 -1.63 -13.78 0.59
C HIS A 191 -0.41 -13.08 1.17
N ALA A 192 -0.07 -11.95 0.58
CA ALA A 192 0.99 -11.04 1.01
C ALA A 192 0.55 -9.60 0.76
N TRP A 193 1.33 -8.66 1.30
CA TRP A 193 1.06 -7.24 1.22
C TRP A 193 2.29 -6.48 0.76
N ILE A 194 2.12 -5.57 -0.19
CA ILE A 194 3.15 -4.63 -0.63
C ILE A 194 2.58 -3.23 -0.51
N MET A 195 3.24 -2.36 0.24
CA MET A 195 2.86 -0.95 0.31
C MET A 195 3.81 -0.13 -0.54
N GLU A 196 3.30 0.49 -1.62
CA GLU A 196 4.05 1.46 -2.40
C GLU A 196 4.06 2.81 -1.69
N LEU A 197 5.27 3.33 -1.47
CA LEU A 197 5.56 4.61 -0.82
C LEU A 197 6.34 5.51 -1.79
N GLU A 198 6.22 6.81 -1.64
CA GLU A 198 6.96 7.78 -2.48
C GLU A 198 8.46 7.86 -2.14
N HIS A 199 8.91 7.22 -1.07
CA HIS A 199 10.26 7.31 -0.52
C HIS A 199 10.73 5.95 0.04
N PRO A 200 12.06 5.72 0.21
CA PRO A 200 12.62 4.44 0.68
C PRO A 200 12.85 4.37 2.20
N TYR A 201 12.10 5.12 3.01
CA TYR A 201 12.24 5.14 4.46
C TYR A 201 11.18 4.28 5.13
N TYR A 202 11.36 2.99 5.02
CA TYR A 202 10.51 1.96 5.62
C TYR A 202 11.33 0.74 6.03
N ALA A 203 10.76 -0.07 6.91
CA ALA A 203 11.28 -1.39 7.28
C ALA A 203 10.10 -2.29 7.69
N THR A 204 10.25 -3.60 7.56
CA THR A 204 9.29 -4.58 8.08
C THR A 204 9.88 -5.20 9.35
N THR A 205 9.05 -5.40 10.37
CA THR A 205 9.50 -6.01 11.62
C THR A 205 9.80 -7.49 11.45
N GLY A 206 10.87 -7.96 12.10
CA GLY A 206 11.19 -9.37 12.23
C GLY A 206 10.37 -10.07 13.33
N ALA A 207 10.71 -11.34 13.60
CA ALA A 207 10.00 -12.18 14.55
C ALA A 207 9.99 -11.67 16.01
N ASP A 208 10.93 -10.79 16.36
CA ASP A 208 11.02 -10.12 17.67
C ASP A 208 10.32 -8.75 17.68
N GLY A 209 9.68 -8.36 16.58
CA GLY A 209 9.07 -7.06 16.38
C GLY A 209 10.04 -5.92 16.10
N HIS A 210 11.34 -6.20 15.96
CA HIS A 210 12.36 -5.19 15.76
C HIS A 210 12.37 -4.66 14.31
N PHE A 211 12.64 -3.36 14.16
CA PHE A 211 12.84 -2.69 12.87
C PHE A 211 13.97 -1.66 12.95
N THR A 212 14.59 -1.37 11.79
CA THR A 212 15.59 -0.31 11.66
C THR A 212 15.45 0.41 10.33
N ILE A 213 15.31 1.75 10.37
CA ILE A 213 15.31 2.64 9.20
C ILE A 213 16.57 3.49 9.24
N LYS A 214 17.47 3.31 8.26
CA LYS A 214 18.80 3.97 8.20
C LYS A 214 18.80 5.16 7.25
N ASP A 215 19.83 6.01 7.42
CA ASP A 215 20.14 7.16 6.56
C ASP A 215 19.01 8.17 6.49
N VAL A 216 18.30 8.35 7.61
CA VAL A 216 17.19 9.31 7.73
C VAL A 216 17.76 10.72 7.89
N PRO A 217 17.43 11.70 7.02
CA PRO A 217 17.83 13.08 7.23
C PRO A 217 17.41 13.59 8.63
N PRO A 218 18.20 14.45 9.27
CA PRO A 218 17.79 15.06 10.54
C PRO A 218 16.45 15.82 10.40
N GLY A 219 15.52 15.58 11.34
CA GLY A 219 14.18 16.16 11.29
C GLY A 219 13.23 15.54 12.29
N THR A 220 12.00 16.02 12.29
CA THR A 220 10.89 15.44 13.05
C THR A 220 9.92 14.84 12.05
N TYR A 221 9.56 13.58 12.25
CA TYR A 221 8.73 12.81 11.34
C TYR A 221 7.58 12.12 12.07
N THR A 222 6.51 11.85 11.33
CA THR A 222 5.48 10.90 11.76
C THR A 222 5.94 9.49 11.40
N LEU A 223 6.16 8.65 12.40
CA LEU A 223 6.48 7.23 12.24
C LEU A 223 5.17 6.44 12.29
N VAL A 224 4.89 5.68 11.26
CA VAL A 224 3.67 4.89 11.12
C VAL A 224 4.02 3.41 11.18
N ALA A 225 3.26 2.63 11.95
CA ALA A 225 3.33 1.18 11.99
C ALA A 225 1.99 0.62 11.50
N TRP A 226 2.02 -0.13 10.40
CA TRP A 226 0.86 -0.76 9.78
C TRP A 226 0.96 -2.28 9.85
N HIS A 227 -0.13 -2.93 10.26
CA HIS A 227 -0.27 -4.39 10.29
C HIS A 227 -1.62 -4.80 9.69
N GLU A 228 -1.63 -5.88 8.90
CA GLU A 228 -2.80 -6.31 8.13
C GLU A 228 -4.08 -6.53 8.95
N ALA A 229 -3.96 -6.97 10.20
CA ALA A 229 -5.09 -7.25 11.08
C ALA A 229 -5.21 -6.24 12.24
N ALA A 230 -4.10 -5.83 12.87
CA ALA A 230 -4.12 -4.90 13.99
C ALA A 230 -4.36 -3.43 13.55
N GLY A 231 -4.24 -3.16 12.24
CA GLY A 231 -4.44 -1.83 11.67
C GLY A 231 -3.21 -0.95 11.80
N GLU A 232 -3.40 0.36 11.92
CA GLU A 232 -2.34 1.37 11.86
C GLU A 232 -2.29 2.17 13.17
N LYS A 233 -1.06 2.56 13.55
CA LYS A 233 -0.79 3.51 14.62
C LYS A 233 0.39 4.40 14.25
N SER A 234 0.29 5.68 14.58
CA SER A 234 1.33 6.67 14.34
C SER A 234 1.91 7.19 15.64
N ASP A 235 3.18 7.58 15.59
CA ASP A 235 3.91 8.27 16.67
C ASP A 235 4.85 9.31 16.06
N SER A 236 5.38 10.20 16.86
CA SER A 236 6.37 11.19 16.43
C SER A 236 7.78 10.70 16.74
N VAL A 237 8.72 10.89 15.80
CA VAL A 237 10.14 10.58 16.00
C VAL A 237 11.02 11.76 15.60
N VAL A 238 11.97 12.10 16.47
CA VAL A 238 12.99 13.14 16.21
C VAL A 238 14.31 12.46 15.89
N VAL A 239 14.82 12.69 14.68
CA VAL A 239 16.09 12.16 14.21
C VAL A 239 17.14 13.27 14.25
N ALA A 240 18.18 13.09 15.06
CA ALA A 240 19.34 13.96 15.11
C ALA A 240 20.45 13.44 14.17
N ALA A 241 21.31 14.35 13.72
CA ALA A 241 22.40 14.03 12.80
C ALA A 241 23.31 12.93 13.36
N GLY A 242 23.48 11.83 12.62
CA GLY A 242 24.33 10.68 12.97
C GLY A 242 23.87 9.92 14.23
N GLN A 243 22.72 10.21 14.80
CA GLN A 243 22.23 9.58 16.02
C GLN A 243 21.18 8.51 15.74
N THR A 244 21.00 7.63 16.72
CA THR A 244 19.92 6.64 16.71
C THR A 244 18.76 7.12 17.56
N ALA A 245 17.62 7.39 16.93
CA ALA A 245 16.35 7.64 17.60
C ALA A 245 15.70 6.29 17.93
N LYS A 246 15.33 6.09 19.20
CA LYS A 246 14.63 4.88 19.65
C LYS A 246 13.14 5.08 19.63
N SER A 247 12.40 4.06 19.18
CA SER A 247 10.93 4.08 19.15
C SER A 247 10.34 2.77 19.67
N LYS A 248 9.18 2.88 20.30
CA LYS A 248 8.38 1.71 20.68
C LYS A 248 6.92 2.00 20.36
N ILE A 249 6.35 1.22 19.42
CA ILE A 249 4.95 1.34 19.05
C ILE A 249 4.22 0.09 19.53
N THR A 250 3.02 0.27 20.11
CA THR A 250 2.18 -0.85 20.53
C THR A 250 0.89 -0.82 19.73
N LEU A 251 0.66 -1.85 18.91
CA LEU A 251 -0.60 -2.10 18.23
C LEU A 251 -1.53 -2.89 19.15
N THR A 252 -2.83 -2.79 18.93
CA THR A 252 -3.84 -3.53 19.72
C THR A 252 -4.46 -4.62 18.86
N ALA A 253 -4.53 -5.82 19.39
CA ALA A 253 -5.25 -6.91 18.73
C ALA A 253 -6.73 -6.54 18.51
N LYS A 254 -7.27 -6.89 17.34
CA LYS A 254 -8.66 -6.64 16.93
C LYS A 254 -9.39 -7.95 16.73
#